data_ccef7161ea8c3e5785b4f26d5b527970
#
_entry.id   ccef7161ea8c3e5785b4f26d5b527970
#
_cell.length_a   1.000
_cell.length_b   1.000
_cell.length_c   1.000
_cell.angle_alpha   90.00
_cell.angle_beta   90.00
_cell.angle_gamma   90.00
#
_symmetry.space_group_name_H-M   'P 1'
#
loop_
_entity.id
_entity.type
_entity.pdbx_description
1 polymer ?
#
loop_
_entity_poly.entity_id
_entity_poly.type
_entity_poly.pdbx_seq_one_letter_code
_entity_poly.pdbx_strand_id
1 'polypeptide(L)'
;MHSVLETALPVGTQPDPYAVSAEFYDVLQADEDDRRVRHLYGPAVGRARVGVLDIGAGTGRVTLLGLASTGVGVHAVEPARAMRTPLMSRLATLPAPQRARVSVHPGTLGAAGLRGVADVAVCHNTLACLAPGDRRALWPAVSAALVPGGTLLMQLPPARVPLRESVRELPARRMGEYEYGGRMVTSPDADRIRTRFDYWVRGRRATTRHHTETFWMWPATRTDLLADLRSHGFDASPARHDPAVLAVVRRSGR
;
A
#
# COMPACT_ATOMS: atom_id res chain seq x y z
N MET A 1 -11.51 -3.64 50.41
CA MET A 1 -10.15 -3.35 49.92
C MET A 1 -10.04 -3.96 48.52
N HIS A 2 -10.28 -3.17 47.49
CA HIS A 2 -10.09 -3.58 46.07
C HIS A 2 -8.84 -2.88 45.59
N SER A 3 -7.81 -3.69 45.35
CA SER A 3 -6.57 -3.25 44.73
C SER A 3 -6.84 -3.04 43.24
N VAL A 4 -6.79 -1.79 42.81
CA VAL A 4 -6.76 -1.44 41.38
C VAL A 4 -5.35 -1.72 40.90
N LEU A 5 -5.17 -2.74 40.09
CA LEU A 5 -3.94 -2.96 39.31
C LEU A 5 -3.84 -1.87 38.23
N GLU A 6 -3.07 -0.87 38.56
CA GLU A 6 -2.63 0.16 37.62
C GLU A 6 -1.65 -0.49 36.63
N THR A 7 -2.19 -0.92 35.49
CA THR A 7 -1.37 -1.47 34.41
C THR A 7 -0.64 -0.30 33.77
N ALA A 8 0.63 -0.14 34.09
CA ALA A 8 1.51 0.83 33.44
C ALA A 8 1.50 0.62 31.93
N LEU A 9 1.11 1.64 31.18
CA LEU A 9 1.21 1.67 29.71
C LEU A 9 2.70 1.59 29.34
N PRO A 10 3.08 0.78 28.35
CA PRO A 10 4.46 0.71 27.90
C PRO A 10 4.91 2.07 27.36
N VAL A 11 6.02 2.55 27.88
CA VAL A 11 6.71 3.76 27.46
C VAL A 11 7.11 3.63 25.99
N GLY A 12 6.67 4.56 25.13
CA GLY A 12 7.27 4.80 23.82
C GLY A 12 6.68 4.04 22.64
N THR A 13 5.35 3.96 22.50
CA THR A 13 4.77 3.63 21.18
C THR A 13 4.90 4.81 20.25
N GLN A 14 5.73 4.68 19.20
CA GLN A 14 5.66 5.62 18.07
C GLN A 14 4.21 5.73 17.60
N PRO A 15 3.73 6.94 17.27
CA PRO A 15 2.37 7.09 16.76
C PRO A 15 2.17 6.15 15.57
N ASP A 16 1.03 5.45 15.52
CA ASP A 16 0.67 4.56 14.41
C ASP A 16 0.71 5.39 13.12
N PRO A 17 1.55 5.05 12.14
CA PRO A 17 1.60 5.77 10.89
C PRO A 17 0.22 5.71 10.24
N TYR A 18 -0.18 6.80 9.58
CA TYR A 18 -1.50 6.97 8.97
C TYR A 18 -2.68 7.11 9.95
N ALA A 19 -2.43 7.39 11.24
CA ALA A 19 -3.50 7.51 12.23
C ALA A 19 -4.53 8.60 11.88
N VAL A 20 -4.09 9.68 11.24
CA VAL A 20 -4.96 10.75 10.74
C VAL A 20 -5.46 10.41 9.33
N SER A 21 -4.56 10.04 8.43
CA SER A 21 -4.90 9.81 7.01
C SER A 21 -5.91 8.69 6.81
N ALA A 22 -5.97 7.70 7.69
CA ALA A 22 -6.88 6.55 7.55
C ALA A 22 -8.36 6.96 7.48
N GLU A 23 -8.77 8.01 8.18
CA GLU A 23 -10.15 8.55 8.10
C GLU A 23 -10.45 9.15 6.73
N PHE A 24 -9.47 9.83 6.14
CA PHE A 24 -9.65 10.63 4.93
C PHE A 24 -9.31 9.90 3.65
N TYR A 25 -8.41 8.91 3.72
CA TYR A 25 -7.84 8.24 2.55
C TYR A 25 -8.90 7.67 1.63
N ASP A 26 -9.81 6.88 2.18
CA ASP A 26 -10.87 6.28 1.40
C ASP A 26 -11.93 7.29 0.94
N VAL A 27 -12.28 8.24 1.81
CA VAL A 27 -13.27 9.27 1.48
C VAL A 27 -12.82 10.10 0.28
N LEU A 28 -11.54 10.48 0.24
CA LEU A 28 -11.05 11.43 -0.77
C LEU A 28 -10.44 10.76 -2.02
N GLN A 29 -9.95 9.52 -1.90
CA GLN A 29 -9.16 8.90 -2.96
C GLN A 29 -9.72 7.57 -3.48
N ALA A 30 -10.78 7.02 -2.85
CA ALA A 30 -11.31 5.70 -3.19
C ALA A 30 -11.56 5.49 -4.67
N ASP A 31 -12.35 6.36 -5.29
CA ASP A 31 -12.82 6.18 -6.66
C ASP A 31 -11.69 6.27 -7.70
N GLU A 32 -10.71 7.14 -7.46
CA GLU A 32 -9.56 7.28 -8.34
C GLU A 32 -8.63 6.08 -8.21
N ASP A 33 -8.30 5.69 -6.98
CA ASP A 33 -7.43 4.55 -6.71
C ASP A 33 -8.04 3.23 -7.16
N ASP A 34 -9.34 3.01 -6.97
CA ASP A 34 -10.02 1.79 -7.43
C ASP A 34 -9.97 1.64 -8.95
N ARG A 35 -10.19 2.73 -9.68
CA ARG A 35 -10.05 2.74 -11.14
C ARG A 35 -8.60 2.46 -11.56
N ARG A 36 -7.65 3.11 -10.88
CA ARG A 36 -6.23 2.97 -11.15
C ARG A 36 -5.74 1.56 -10.86
N VAL A 37 -6.08 0.97 -9.72
CA VAL A 37 -5.73 -0.40 -9.35
C VAL A 37 -6.27 -1.41 -10.35
N ARG A 38 -7.55 -1.28 -10.76
CA ARG A 38 -8.14 -2.15 -11.80
C ARG A 38 -7.43 -2.01 -13.14
N HIS A 39 -7.12 -0.79 -13.56
CA HIS A 39 -6.42 -0.54 -14.81
C HIS A 39 -5.01 -1.13 -14.80
N LEU A 40 -4.22 -0.83 -13.76
CA LEU A 40 -2.82 -1.21 -13.69
C LEU A 40 -2.58 -2.70 -13.47
N TYR A 41 -3.43 -3.35 -12.66
CA TYR A 41 -3.17 -4.71 -12.17
C TYR A 41 -4.24 -5.72 -12.53
N GLY A 42 -5.45 -5.30 -12.87
CA GLY A 42 -6.57 -6.17 -13.17
C GLY A 42 -6.25 -7.31 -14.13
N PRO A 43 -5.62 -7.04 -15.29
CA PRO A 43 -5.27 -8.09 -16.25
C PRO A 43 -4.30 -9.14 -15.72
N ALA A 44 -3.35 -8.75 -14.88
CA ALA A 44 -2.39 -9.67 -14.28
C ALA A 44 -3.03 -10.45 -13.11
N VAL A 45 -3.69 -9.74 -12.20
CA VAL A 45 -4.39 -10.33 -11.06
C VAL A 45 -5.43 -11.37 -11.51
N GLY A 46 -6.25 -11.05 -12.53
CA GLY A 46 -7.25 -11.98 -13.06
C GLY A 46 -6.69 -13.28 -13.67
N ARG A 47 -5.38 -13.30 -13.95
CA ARG A 47 -4.69 -14.51 -14.46
C ARG A 47 -4.01 -15.33 -13.37
N ALA A 48 -4.03 -14.89 -12.12
CA ALA A 48 -3.41 -15.63 -11.01
C ALA A 48 -4.00 -17.05 -10.89
N ARG A 49 -3.14 -18.04 -10.66
CA ARG A 49 -3.49 -19.47 -10.56
C ARG A 49 -3.05 -20.11 -9.25
N VAL A 50 -2.06 -19.50 -8.57
CA VAL A 50 -1.53 -19.98 -7.29
C VAL A 50 -2.07 -19.11 -6.17
N GLY A 51 -1.86 -17.80 -6.27
CA GLY A 51 -2.32 -16.83 -5.29
C GLY A 51 -1.95 -15.41 -5.68
N VAL A 52 -2.57 -14.45 -4.99
CA VAL A 52 -2.26 -13.02 -5.11
C VAL A 52 -1.63 -12.54 -3.81
N LEU A 53 -0.50 -11.85 -3.90
CA LEU A 53 0.17 -11.20 -2.78
C LEU A 53 0.03 -9.68 -2.91
N ASP A 54 -0.62 -9.05 -1.94
CA ASP A 54 -0.80 -7.59 -1.86
C ASP A 54 0.18 -7.03 -0.80
N ILE A 55 1.23 -6.33 -1.25
CA ILE A 55 2.32 -5.82 -0.42
C ILE A 55 2.06 -4.35 -0.07
N GLY A 56 1.85 -4.06 1.20
CA GLY A 56 1.35 -2.76 1.66
C GLY A 56 -0.11 -2.59 1.26
N ALA A 57 -0.95 -3.52 1.71
CA ALA A 57 -2.34 -3.64 1.28
C ALA A 57 -3.20 -2.40 1.61
N GLY A 58 -2.77 -1.58 2.57
CA GLY A 58 -3.46 -0.37 2.96
C GLY A 58 -4.90 -0.66 3.37
N THR A 59 -5.85 0.02 2.74
CA THR A 59 -7.28 -0.19 2.97
C THR A 59 -7.88 -1.32 2.12
N GLY A 60 -7.03 -2.09 1.36
CA GLY A 60 -7.40 -3.36 0.74
C GLY A 60 -7.84 -3.31 -0.73
N ARG A 61 -7.45 -2.31 -1.51
CA ARG A 61 -7.93 -2.17 -2.90
C ARG A 61 -7.47 -3.30 -3.81
N VAL A 62 -6.19 -3.67 -3.76
CA VAL A 62 -5.65 -4.80 -4.52
C VAL A 62 -6.16 -6.12 -3.95
N THR A 63 -6.25 -6.23 -2.62
CA THR A 63 -6.85 -7.40 -1.94
C THR A 63 -8.26 -7.68 -2.44
N LEU A 64 -9.13 -6.65 -2.45
CA LEU A 64 -10.51 -6.78 -2.92
C LEU A 64 -10.59 -7.07 -4.41
N LEU A 65 -9.72 -6.47 -5.23
CA LEU A 65 -9.59 -6.82 -6.65
C LEU A 65 -9.26 -8.31 -6.82
N GLY A 66 -8.28 -8.84 -6.07
CA GLY A 66 -7.91 -10.26 -6.09
C GLY A 66 -9.08 -11.17 -5.75
N LEU A 67 -9.80 -10.88 -4.66
CA LEU A 67 -10.96 -11.66 -4.22
C LEU A 67 -12.12 -11.63 -5.21
N ALA A 68 -12.32 -10.52 -5.91
CA ALA A 68 -13.37 -10.36 -6.91
C ALA A 68 -13.02 -10.98 -8.28
N SER A 69 -11.74 -10.98 -8.65
CA SER A 69 -11.29 -11.34 -10.01
C SER A 69 -10.79 -12.77 -10.15
N THR A 70 -10.52 -13.46 -9.02
CA THR A 70 -9.94 -14.82 -9.03
C THR A 70 -10.64 -15.76 -8.06
N GLY A 71 -10.36 -17.05 -8.21
CA GLY A 71 -10.75 -18.08 -7.23
C GLY A 71 -9.63 -18.48 -6.25
N VAL A 72 -8.42 -17.93 -6.41
CA VAL A 72 -7.25 -18.30 -5.61
C VAL A 72 -7.18 -17.58 -4.26
N GLY A 73 -6.24 -17.97 -3.40
CA GLY A 73 -5.98 -17.31 -2.12
C GLY A 73 -5.38 -15.90 -2.32
N VAL A 74 -5.66 -15.00 -1.40
CA VAL A 74 -5.11 -13.65 -1.37
C VAL A 74 -4.40 -13.42 -0.05
N HIS A 75 -3.14 -13.02 -0.10
CA HIS A 75 -2.33 -12.68 1.06
C HIS A 75 -2.13 -11.16 1.10
N ALA A 76 -2.75 -10.49 2.07
CA ALA A 76 -2.64 -9.05 2.29
C ALA A 76 -1.64 -8.76 3.41
N VAL A 77 -0.58 -8.03 3.11
CA VAL A 77 0.46 -7.65 4.08
C VAL A 77 0.34 -6.16 4.37
N GLU A 78 -0.03 -5.79 5.58
CA GLU A 78 -0.19 -4.39 5.97
C GLU A 78 0.24 -4.19 7.43
N PRO A 79 1.44 -3.62 7.67
CA PRO A 79 1.93 -3.40 9.03
C PRO A 79 1.22 -2.26 9.77
N ALA A 80 0.74 -1.21 9.08
CA ALA A 80 0.09 -0.07 9.71
C ALA A 80 -1.31 -0.45 10.20
N ARG A 81 -1.52 -0.40 11.51
CA ARG A 81 -2.82 -0.74 12.12
C ARG A 81 -3.94 0.17 11.61
N ALA A 82 -3.67 1.47 11.51
CA ALA A 82 -4.64 2.45 11.05
C ALA A 82 -5.17 2.12 9.64
N MET A 83 -4.29 1.71 8.72
CA MET A 83 -4.66 1.31 7.36
C MET A 83 -5.31 -0.08 7.31
N ARG A 84 -4.85 -1.01 8.15
CA ARG A 84 -5.41 -2.36 8.23
C ARG A 84 -6.84 -2.39 8.81
N THR A 85 -7.21 -1.43 9.66
CA THR A 85 -8.56 -1.36 10.26
C THR A 85 -9.66 -1.28 9.20
N PRO A 86 -9.67 -0.34 8.25
CA PRO A 86 -10.68 -0.31 7.18
C PRO A 86 -10.60 -1.54 6.27
N LEU A 87 -9.42 -2.10 6.00
CA LEU A 87 -9.30 -3.38 5.29
C LEU A 87 -10.10 -4.48 5.99
N MET A 88 -9.89 -4.69 7.29
CA MET A 88 -10.59 -5.71 8.06
C MET A 88 -12.11 -5.49 8.08
N SER A 89 -12.56 -4.24 8.22
CA SER A 89 -13.99 -3.89 8.16
C SER A 89 -14.61 -4.28 6.82
N ARG A 90 -13.92 -4.02 5.71
CA ARG A 90 -14.38 -4.41 4.37
C ARG A 90 -14.42 -5.92 4.19
N LEU A 91 -13.37 -6.62 4.62
CA LEU A 91 -13.33 -8.08 4.52
C LEU A 91 -14.43 -8.75 5.34
N ALA A 92 -14.77 -8.21 6.50
CA ALA A 92 -15.83 -8.74 7.37
C ALA A 92 -17.22 -8.73 6.71
N THR A 93 -17.48 -7.80 5.78
CA THR A 93 -18.76 -7.70 5.07
C THR A 93 -18.86 -8.60 3.82
N LEU A 94 -17.76 -9.24 3.40
CA LEU A 94 -17.76 -10.11 2.23
C LEU A 94 -18.48 -11.44 2.51
N PRO A 95 -18.98 -12.12 1.47
CA PRO A 95 -19.50 -13.49 1.58
C PRO A 95 -18.47 -14.45 2.17
N ALA A 96 -18.93 -15.44 2.94
CA ALA A 96 -18.07 -16.41 3.60
C ALA A 96 -17.05 -17.11 2.67
N PRO A 97 -17.39 -17.51 1.43
CA PRO A 97 -16.43 -18.10 0.50
C PRO A 97 -15.28 -17.17 0.11
N GLN A 98 -15.53 -15.85 0.04
CA GLN A 98 -14.47 -14.86 -0.22
C GLN A 98 -13.59 -14.64 1.02
N ARG A 99 -14.21 -14.52 2.21
CA ARG A 99 -13.47 -14.41 3.46
C ARG A 99 -12.54 -15.59 3.72
N ALA A 100 -12.96 -16.80 3.36
CA ALA A 100 -12.14 -18.01 3.52
C ALA A 100 -10.87 -18.02 2.65
N ARG A 101 -10.77 -17.16 1.63
CA ARG A 101 -9.64 -17.09 0.70
C ARG A 101 -8.65 -15.98 1.01
N VAL A 102 -8.86 -15.18 2.04
CA VAL A 102 -7.96 -14.08 2.37
C VAL A 102 -7.26 -14.31 3.70
N SER A 103 -5.95 -14.05 3.71
CA SER A 103 -5.11 -14.00 4.92
C SER A 103 -4.51 -12.62 5.06
N VAL A 104 -4.75 -11.95 6.19
CA VAL A 104 -4.18 -10.63 6.49
C VAL A 104 -3.02 -10.79 7.46
N HIS A 105 -1.86 -10.28 7.08
CA HIS A 105 -0.61 -10.35 7.83
C HIS A 105 -0.30 -8.96 8.43
N PRO A 106 -0.30 -8.83 9.78
CA PRO A 106 -0.18 -7.51 10.44
C PRO A 106 1.25 -6.99 10.57
N GLY A 107 2.25 -7.75 10.12
CA GLY A 107 3.66 -7.38 10.14
C GLY A 107 4.20 -7.06 8.75
N THR A 108 5.51 -6.94 8.65
CA THR A 108 6.20 -6.83 7.36
C THR A 108 6.14 -8.15 6.59
N LEU A 109 6.37 -8.11 5.28
CA LEU A 109 6.41 -9.33 4.45
C LEU A 109 7.48 -10.32 4.94
N GLY A 110 8.64 -9.81 5.39
CA GLY A 110 9.69 -10.64 5.98
C GLY A 110 9.22 -11.36 7.25
N ALA A 111 8.51 -10.67 8.12
CA ALA A 111 7.94 -11.25 9.35
C ALA A 111 6.81 -12.26 9.07
N ALA A 112 6.07 -12.09 7.97
CA ALA A 112 5.03 -13.03 7.58
C ALA A 112 5.57 -14.39 7.11
N GLY A 113 6.83 -14.48 6.70
CA GLY A 113 7.51 -15.73 6.38
C GLY A 113 6.92 -16.51 5.21
N LEU A 114 6.20 -15.85 4.31
CA LEU A 114 5.47 -16.48 3.20
C LEU A 114 6.43 -17.11 2.18
N ARG A 115 6.10 -18.31 1.69
CA ARG A 115 6.93 -19.04 0.71
C ARG A 115 6.04 -19.69 -0.35
N GLY A 116 6.27 -19.34 -1.63
CA GLY A 116 5.60 -19.96 -2.77
C GLY A 116 4.07 -19.86 -2.73
N VAL A 117 3.53 -18.80 -2.14
CA VAL A 117 2.08 -18.62 -1.92
C VAL A 117 1.37 -17.89 -3.05
N ALA A 118 2.12 -17.29 -3.98
CA ALA A 118 1.54 -16.46 -5.03
C ALA A 118 2.31 -16.59 -6.35
N ASP A 119 1.62 -16.44 -7.45
CA ASP A 119 2.19 -16.25 -8.79
C ASP A 119 2.03 -14.80 -9.29
N VAL A 120 1.23 -13.99 -8.58
CA VAL A 120 1.13 -12.54 -8.81
C VAL A 120 1.29 -11.79 -7.49
N ALA A 121 2.26 -10.90 -7.43
CA ALA A 121 2.44 -9.94 -6.34
C ALA A 121 2.23 -8.52 -6.84
N VAL A 122 1.60 -7.70 -6.04
CA VAL A 122 1.38 -6.27 -6.32
C VAL A 122 1.90 -5.43 -5.15
N CYS A 123 2.59 -4.33 -5.49
CA CYS A 123 3.04 -3.32 -4.54
C CYS A 123 2.55 -1.94 -5.04
N HIS A 124 1.39 -1.52 -4.55
CA HIS A 124 0.73 -0.28 -4.95
C HIS A 124 0.91 0.81 -3.90
N ASN A 125 1.31 2.02 -4.32
CA ASN A 125 1.54 3.19 -3.45
C ASN A 125 2.48 2.95 -2.23
N THR A 126 3.29 1.90 -2.23
CA THR A 126 4.07 1.46 -1.07
C THR A 126 5.56 1.75 -1.21
N LEU A 127 6.16 1.52 -2.40
CA LEU A 127 7.61 1.63 -2.57
C LEU A 127 8.17 3.01 -2.25
N ALA A 128 7.42 4.07 -2.54
CA ALA A 128 7.82 5.43 -2.23
C ALA A 128 7.97 5.67 -0.73
N CYS A 129 7.19 4.96 0.09
CA CYS A 129 7.20 5.10 1.55
C CYS A 129 8.33 4.31 2.23
N LEU A 130 9.07 3.49 1.49
CA LEU A 130 10.18 2.67 2.01
C LEU A 130 11.51 3.36 1.72
N ALA A 131 12.33 3.53 2.76
CA ALA A 131 13.71 3.96 2.59
C ALA A 131 14.49 2.97 1.71
N PRO A 132 15.57 3.39 1.04
CA PRO A 132 16.32 2.51 0.12
C PRO A 132 16.78 1.19 0.76
N GLY A 133 17.17 1.22 2.05
CA GLY A 133 17.52 0.02 2.82
C GLY A 133 16.36 -0.93 3.01
N ASP A 134 15.20 -0.40 3.40
CA ASP A 134 13.99 -1.17 3.63
C ASP A 134 13.46 -1.79 2.33
N ARG A 135 13.55 -1.06 1.22
CA ARG A 135 13.24 -1.62 -0.11
C ARG A 135 14.12 -2.82 -0.46
N ARG A 136 15.44 -2.70 -0.26
CA ARG A 136 16.35 -3.83 -0.50
C ARG A 136 16.06 -5.02 0.42
N ALA A 137 15.73 -4.76 1.68
CA ALA A 137 15.33 -5.80 2.62
C ALA A 137 14.01 -6.51 2.25
N LEU A 138 13.15 -5.85 1.46
CA LEU A 138 11.89 -6.42 0.98
C LEU A 138 12.10 -7.52 -0.09
N TRP A 139 13.08 -7.37 -0.98
CA TRP A 139 13.22 -8.23 -2.16
C TRP A 139 13.41 -9.72 -1.87
N PRO A 140 14.23 -10.14 -0.88
CA PRO A 140 14.31 -11.55 -0.51
C PRO A 140 12.99 -12.16 -0.08
N ALA A 141 12.18 -11.40 0.68
CA ALA A 141 10.87 -11.85 1.12
C ALA A 141 9.87 -11.97 -0.04
N VAL A 142 9.88 -11.02 -0.99
CA VAL A 142 9.07 -11.11 -2.22
C VAL A 142 9.50 -12.31 -3.06
N SER A 143 10.81 -12.51 -3.22
CA SER A 143 11.33 -13.67 -3.95
C SER A 143 10.91 -14.98 -3.29
N ALA A 144 10.93 -15.08 -1.97
CA ALA A 144 10.48 -16.27 -1.26
C ALA A 144 8.97 -16.52 -1.42
N ALA A 145 8.14 -15.47 -1.34
CA ALA A 145 6.69 -15.57 -1.38
C ALA A 145 6.13 -15.92 -2.76
N LEU A 146 6.79 -15.49 -3.85
CA LEU A 146 6.40 -15.84 -5.21
C LEU A 146 6.86 -17.26 -5.57
N VAL A 147 6.08 -17.98 -6.37
CA VAL A 147 6.55 -19.19 -7.06
C VAL A 147 7.56 -18.84 -8.17
N PRO A 148 8.43 -19.78 -8.63
CA PRO A 148 9.25 -19.58 -9.82
C PRO A 148 8.39 -19.18 -11.03
N GLY A 149 8.81 -18.17 -11.78
CA GLY A 149 8.03 -17.58 -12.87
C GLY A 149 6.91 -16.62 -12.45
N GLY A 150 6.68 -16.46 -11.15
CA GLY A 150 5.72 -15.50 -10.62
C GLY A 150 6.11 -14.04 -10.91
N THR A 151 5.12 -13.20 -11.07
CA THR A 151 5.28 -11.80 -11.47
C THR A 151 5.07 -10.85 -10.29
N LEU A 152 5.98 -9.90 -10.11
CA LEU A 152 5.81 -8.75 -9.24
C LEU A 152 5.51 -7.51 -10.07
N LEU A 153 4.40 -6.83 -9.77
CA LEU A 153 4.00 -5.55 -10.34
C LEU A 153 4.07 -4.48 -9.25
N MET A 154 4.76 -3.40 -9.53
CA MET A 154 4.89 -2.32 -8.56
C MET A 154 4.73 -0.96 -9.20
N GLN A 155 4.01 -0.08 -8.54
CA GLN A 155 3.96 1.31 -8.93
C GLN A 155 5.32 1.96 -8.69
N LEU A 156 5.82 2.66 -9.71
CA LEU A 156 7.08 3.38 -9.59
C LEU A 156 6.94 4.55 -8.61
N PRO A 157 7.91 4.73 -7.70
CA PRO A 157 8.03 5.96 -6.92
C PRO A 157 8.42 7.13 -7.83
N PRO A 158 8.37 8.38 -7.35
CA PRO A 158 8.98 9.51 -8.04
C PRO A 158 10.44 9.21 -8.40
N ALA A 159 10.86 9.56 -9.61
CA ALA A 159 12.23 9.24 -10.06
C ALA A 159 13.30 10.11 -9.38
N ARG A 160 12.91 11.30 -8.88
CA ARG A 160 13.82 12.27 -8.24
C ARG A 160 13.08 13.13 -7.22
N VAL A 161 13.83 13.76 -6.34
CA VAL A 161 13.31 14.82 -5.46
C VAL A 161 12.87 16.01 -6.31
N PRO A 162 11.68 16.62 -6.05
CA PRO A 162 11.24 17.80 -6.78
C PRO A 162 12.16 18.99 -6.49
N LEU A 163 12.30 19.91 -7.45
CA LEU A 163 13.12 21.11 -7.29
C LEU A 163 12.47 22.17 -6.39
N ARG A 164 11.15 22.13 -6.25
CA ARG A 164 10.34 23.08 -5.49
C ARG A 164 9.09 22.42 -4.92
N GLU A 165 8.50 23.10 -3.96
CA GLU A 165 7.21 22.69 -3.41
C GLU A 165 6.12 22.68 -4.50
N SER A 166 5.23 21.71 -4.39
CA SER A 166 4.00 21.64 -5.18
C SER A 166 2.81 21.28 -4.31
N VAL A 167 1.65 21.79 -4.70
CA VAL A 167 0.38 21.53 -4.00
C VAL A 167 -0.57 20.84 -4.96
N ARG A 168 -1.22 19.79 -4.49
CA ARG A 168 -2.31 19.10 -5.20
C ARG A 168 -3.55 19.07 -4.30
N GLU A 169 -4.63 19.69 -4.76
CA GLU A 169 -5.91 19.57 -4.09
C GLU A 169 -6.47 18.15 -4.24
N LEU A 170 -7.05 17.62 -3.17
CA LEU A 170 -7.78 16.37 -3.18
C LEU A 170 -9.26 16.66 -3.45
N PRO A 171 -9.95 15.80 -4.21
CA PRO A 171 -11.38 16.00 -4.49
C PRO A 171 -12.18 16.04 -3.19
N ALA A 172 -12.94 17.11 -2.96
CA ALA A 172 -13.81 17.17 -1.82
C ALA A 172 -15.00 16.20 -1.97
N ARG A 173 -15.44 15.61 -0.86
CA ARG A 173 -16.55 14.64 -0.80
C ARG A 173 -17.56 15.01 0.26
N ARG A 174 -18.83 15.01 -0.12
CA ARG A 174 -19.92 15.25 0.80
C ARG A 174 -20.43 13.94 1.40
N MET A 175 -20.55 13.94 2.74
CA MET A 175 -21.15 12.85 3.52
C MET A 175 -22.17 13.46 4.49
N GLY A 176 -23.43 13.37 4.15
CA GLY A 176 -24.50 14.00 4.89
C GLY A 176 -24.37 15.53 4.92
N GLU A 177 -24.29 16.10 6.13
CA GLU A 177 -24.14 17.56 6.32
C GLU A 177 -22.69 18.05 6.22
N TYR A 178 -21.72 17.14 6.17
CA TYR A 178 -20.31 17.46 6.20
C TYR A 178 -19.65 17.28 4.83
N GLU A 179 -18.71 18.14 4.53
CA GLU A 179 -17.81 18.05 3.40
C GLU A 179 -16.41 17.73 3.90
N TYR A 180 -15.85 16.64 3.39
CA TYR A 180 -14.47 16.21 3.62
C TYR A 180 -13.59 16.69 2.48
N GLY A 181 -12.47 17.27 2.79
CA GLY A 181 -11.53 17.75 1.80
C GLY A 181 -10.08 17.66 2.29
N GLY A 182 -9.15 17.91 1.40
CA GLY A 182 -7.74 17.91 1.74
C GLY A 182 -6.88 18.41 0.60
N ARG A 183 -5.62 18.62 0.91
CA ARG A 183 -4.57 18.87 -0.07
C ARG A 183 -3.30 18.12 0.31
N MET A 184 -2.54 17.76 -0.71
CA MET A 184 -1.22 17.17 -0.57
C MET A 184 -0.18 18.20 -0.96
N VAL A 185 0.76 18.47 -0.08
CA VAL A 185 1.89 19.35 -0.31
C VAL A 185 3.16 18.51 -0.35
N THR A 186 3.87 18.52 -1.46
CA THR A 186 5.18 17.86 -1.60
C THR A 186 6.28 18.88 -1.67
N SER A 187 7.33 18.70 -0.90
CA SER A 187 8.51 19.58 -0.88
C SER A 187 9.81 18.78 -0.81
N PRO A 188 10.92 19.32 -1.36
CA PRO A 188 12.22 18.67 -1.21
C PRO A 188 12.65 18.63 0.27
N ASP A 189 13.29 17.52 0.68
CA ASP A 189 13.87 17.33 2.01
C ASP A 189 15.12 16.43 1.88
N ALA A 190 16.26 17.05 1.58
CA ALA A 190 17.52 16.39 1.27
C ALA A 190 17.37 15.35 0.11
N ASP A 191 17.57 14.07 0.39
CA ASP A 191 17.48 12.95 -0.57
C ASP A 191 16.08 12.35 -0.68
N ARG A 192 15.09 12.92 0.01
CA ARG A 192 13.71 12.42 0.10
C ARG A 192 12.71 13.55 -0.16
N ILE A 193 11.46 13.18 -0.22
CA ILE A 193 10.33 14.09 -0.47
C ILE A 193 9.50 14.15 0.80
N ARG A 194 9.35 15.32 1.39
CA ARG A 194 8.39 15.54 2.45
C ARG A 194 7.01 15.68 1.83
N THR A 195 6.08 14.83 2.23
CA THR A 195 4.69 14.84 1.79
C THR A 195 3.81 15.15 2.98
N ARG A 196 3.19 16.32 3.00
CA ARG A 196 2.24 16.74 4.02
C ARG A 196 0.84 16.71 3.45
N PHE A 197 -0.06 16.09 4.19
CA PHE A 197 -1.49 16.15 3.94
C PHE A 197 -2.14 17.10 4.94
N ASP A 198 -2.87 18.07 4.45
CA ASP A 198 -3.75 18.93 5.23
C ASP A 198 -5.19 18.52 4.91
N TYR A 199 -5.91 18.02 5.91
CA TYR A 199 -7.29 17.58 5.78
C TYR A 199 -8.23 18.52 6.52
N TRP A 200 -9.46 18.66 6.03
CA TRP A 200 -10.52 19.40 6.72
C TRP A 200 -11.87 18.71 6.59
N VAL A 201 -12.71 18.95 7.60
CA VAL A 201 -14.13 18.65 7.57
C VAL A 201 -14.89 19.95 7.78
N ARG A 202 -15.79 20.29 6.87
CA ARG A 202 -16.59 21.51 6.90
C ARG A 202 -18.06 21.18 7.09
N GLY A 203 -18.70 21.79 8.09
CA GLY A 203 -20.15 21.80 8.25
C GLY A 203 -20.78 23.03 7.55
N ARG A 204 -22.09 23.17 7.63
CA ARG A 204 -22.85 24.26 6.97
C ARG A 204 -22.41 25.68 7.36
N ARG A 205 -21.82 25.89 8.55
CA ARG A 205 -21.50 27.20 9.09
C ARG A 205 -20.01 27.50 9.26
N ALA A 206 -19.16 26.48 9.36
CA ALA A 206 -17.71 26.65 9.58
C ALA A 206 -16.94 25.35 9.33
N THR A 207 -15.59 25.44 9.23
CA THR A 207 -14.71 24.26 9.34
C THR A 207 -14.84 23.72 10.75
N THR A 208 -15.20 22.44 10.86
CA THR A 208 -15.41 21.78 12.14
C THR A 208 -14.15 21.07 12.65
N ARG A 209 -13.32 20.56 11.74
CA ARG A 209 -12.07 19.88 12.07
C ARG A 209 -10.99 20.20 11.03
N HIS A 210 -9.76 20.25 11.51
CA HIS A 210 -8.57 20.37 10.66
C HIS A 210 -7.49 19.43 11.19
N HIS A 211 -6.86 18.69 10.29
CA HIS A 211 -5.81 17.73 10.63
C HIS A 211 -4.66 17.81 9.65
N THR A 212 -3.46 17.52 10.13
CA THR A 212 -2.25 17.44 9.30
C THR A 212 -1.49 16.17 9.62
N GLU A 213 -1.00 15.51 8.59
CA GLU A 213 -0.10 14.35 8.74
C GLU A 213 1.03 14.46 7.72
N THR A 214 2.25 14.07 8.11
CA THR A 214 3.44 14.19 7.27
C THR A 214 4.10 12.85 7.09
N PHE A 215 4.44 12.53 5.84
CA PHE A 215 5.16 11.34 5.44
C PHE A 215 6.41 11.71 4.66
N TRP A 216 7.35 10.79 4.59
CA TRP A 216 8.48 10.90 3.70
C TRP A 216 8.37 9.87 2.58
N MET A 217 8.73 10.29 1.37
CA MET A 217 8.86 9.41 0.22
C MET A 217 10.30 9.45 -0.29
N TRP A 218 10.80 8.30 -0.69
CA TRP A 218 12.13 8.16 -1.26
C TRP A 218 12.03 7.90 -2.76
N PRO A 219 12.64 8.75 -3.59
CA PRO A 219 12.68 8.54 -5.03
C PRO A 219 13.48 7.29 -5.38
N ALA A 220 13.20 6.75 -6.54
CA ALA A 220 14.03 5.74 -7.19
C ALA A 220 13.71 5.69 -8.68
N THR A 221 14.73 5.53 -9.51
CA THR A 221 14.52 5.33 -10.93
C THR A 221 14.14 3.88 -11.24
N ARG A 222 13.49 3.67 -12.38
CA ARG A 222 13.23 2.32 -12.90
C ARG A 222 14.51 1.50 -13.03
N THR A 223 15.59 2.13 -13.47
CA THR A 223 16.90 1.49 -13.67
C THR A 223 17.48 1.00 -12.37
N ASP A 224 17.45 1.83 -11.30
CA ASP A 224 17.98 1.44 -9.98
C ASP A 224 17.20 0.28 -9.39
N LEU A 225 15.84 0.36 -9.46
CA LEU A 225 14.98 -0.72 -8.98
C LEU A 225 15.20 -2.03 -9.74
N LEU A 226 15.39 -1.98 -11.06
CA LEU A 226 15.70 -3.17 -11.85
C LEU A 226 17.07 -3.76 -11.50
N ALA A 227 18.08 -2.93 -11.24
CA ALA A 227 19.40 -3.40 -10.82
C ALA A 227 19.32 -4.12 -9.47
N ASP A 228 18.65 -3.51 -8.49
CA ASP A 228 18.41 -4.13 -7.18
C ASP A 228 17.65 -5.46 -7.30
N LEU A 229 16.58 -5.51 -8.08
CA LEU A 229 15.76 -6.71 -8.24
C LEU A 229 16.49 -7.85 -8.95
N ARG A 230 17.35 -7.53 -9.93
CA ARG A 230 18.18 -8.54 -10.61
C ARG A 230 19.11 -9.26 -9.67
N SER A 231 19.69 -8.56 -8.69
CA SER A 231 20.55 -9.17 -7.67
C SER A 231 19.77 -10.10 -6.72
N HIS A 232 18.43 -9.99 -6.69
CA HIS A 232 17.54 -10.82 -5.87
C HIS A 232 16.74 -11.86 -6.66
N GLY A 233 17.17 -12.17 -7.88
CA GLY A 233 16.57 -13.26 -8.66
C GLY A 233 15.38 -12.87 -9.51
N PHE A 234 15.25 -11.60 -9.89
CA PHE A 234 14.23 -11.14 -10.81
C PHE A 234 14.79 -10.68 -12.15
N ASP A 235 14.01 -10.83 -13.20
CA ASP A 235 14.25 -10.25 -14.52
C ASP A 235 13.09 -9.33 -14.91
N ALA A 236 13.36 -8.38 -15.82
CA ALA A 236 12.30 -7.53 -16.34
C ALA A 236 11.23 -8.38 -17.04
N SER A 237 9.97 -8.10 -16.80
CA SER A 237 8.87 -8.76 -17.51
C SER A 237 8.94 -8.43 -19.01
N PRO A 238 8.80 -9.43 -19.89
CA PRO A 238 8.73 -9.19 -21.33
C PRO A 238 7.39 -8.59 -21.77
N ALA A 239 6.36 -8.69 -20.95
CA ALA A 239 5.04 -8.16 -21.24
C ALA A 239 5.03 -6.63 -21.16
N ARG A 240 4.24 -5.98 -22.03
CA ARG A 240 4.00 -4.53 -21.94
C ARG A 240 3.08 -4.25 -20.74
N HIS A 241 3.49 -3.26 -19.95
CA HIS A 241 2.74 -2.72 -18.84
C HIS A 241 2.64 -1.20 -18.94
N ASP A 242 1.72 -0.61 -18.17
CA ASP A 242 1.64 0.83 -18.02
C ASP A 242 3.01 1.42 -17.63
N PRO A 243 3.45 2.56 -18.20
CA PRO A 243 4.72 3.19 -17.86
C PRO A 243 4.90 3.49 -16.35
N ALA A 244 3.80 3.68 -15.62
CA ALA A 244 3.83 3.90 -14.18
C ALA A 244 4.12 2.63 -13.37
N VAL A 245 4.13 1.45 -14.03
CA VAL A 245 4.35 0.14 -13.39
C VAL A 245 5.69 -0.44 -13.82
N LEU A 246 6.48 -0.88 -12.85
CA LEU A 246 7.58 -1.80 -13.07
C LEU A 246 7.09 -3.22 -12.84
N ALA A 247 7.21 -4.06 -13.86
CA ALA A 247 6.89 -5.48 -13.77
C ALA A 247 8.16 -6.31 -13.93
N VAL A 248 8.35 -7.27 -13.01
CA VAL A 248 9.47 -8.21 -13.04
C VAL A 248 8.98 -9.63 -12.78
N VAL A 249 9.73 -10.61 -13.28
CA VAL A 249 9.43 -12.02 -13.14
C VAL A 249 10.50 -12.67 -12.27
N ARG A 250 10.10 -13.46 -11.28
CA ARG A 250 11.02 -14.28 -10.49
C ARG A 250 11.63 -15.35 -11.37
N ARG A 251 12.97 -15.46 -11.35
CA ARG A 251 13.67 -16.51 -12.08
C ARG A 251 13.25 -17.89 -11.61
N SER A 252 13.08 -18.80 -12.56
CA SER A 252 13.05 -20.22 -12.24
C SER A 252 14.47 -20.62 -11.85
N GLY A 253 14.67 -21.18 -10.66
CA GLY A 253 15.96 -21.73 -10.27
C GLY A 253 16.40 -22.78 -11.31
N ARG A 254 17.69 -22.75 -11.64
CA ARG A 254 18.31 -23.86 -12.40
C ARG A 254 18.47 -25.06 -11.48
#